data_c9ad8d1175a7522bf0a23899725ea637
#
_entry.id   c9ad8d1175a7522bf0a23899725ea637
#
_cell.length_a   1.000
_cell.length_b   1.000
_cell.length_c   1.000
_cell.angle_alpha   90.00
_cell.angle_beta   90.00
_cell.angle_gamma   90.00
#
_symmetry.space_group_name_H-M   'P 1'
#
loop_
_entity.id
_entity.type
_entity.pdbx_description
1 polymer ?
#
loop_
_entity_poly.entity_id
_entity_poly.type
_entity_poly.pdbx_seq_one_letter_code
_entity_poly.pdbx_strand_id
1 'polypeptide(L)'
;MRYLYRGVAIAVGLFFMLFALLKAADPMGTILKVEEYLQAMGLEGLQSLSTTIAALLCLVEFIIGAALAAKVRMALAVPLLLLFMAVMTIITILNLTILPIDDCGCFGEAIKLSNTETFLKNLLLLGCALFLLLYPKGDCAKRISISPKRAMLLMGAAVVLELLIFSYSLWYKPLADFGQFRKGTDLREMAEGGAGALYDALFVYQKEGRRESFTLDNLPDTTWTFVESIVSSAEDSPSGEESAADFQLKNGAGEYIAQDILGEEGRVLFSIVNSAESLSLKDWEIIFRLAAQSEAHNARFYLVCCQLQQEVIAAMAAAAESLGAEPAELPYLLYTDKKTALSLNRLNGGLVVVDEGVLSYKDRLTSTIW
;
A
#
# COMPACT_ATOMS: atom_id res chain seq x y z
N MET A 1 16.42 -11.26 36.84
CA MET A 1 15.15 -11.81 36.30
C MET A 1 13.98 -10.82 36.35
N ARG A 2 13.62 -10.22 37.51
CA ARG A 2 12.48 -9.28 37.63
C ARG A 2 12.60 -8.03 36.74
N TYR A 3 13.77 -7.43 36.66
CA TYR A 3 14.03 -6.28 35.79
C TYR A 3 13.98 -6.67 34.31
N LEU A 4 14.49 -7.86 33.98
CA LEU A 4 14.45 -8.40 32.62
C LEU A 4 13.00 -8.60 32.14
N TYR A 5 12.15 -9.25 32.94
CA TYR A 5 10.73 -9.43 32.65
C TYR A 5 10.04 -8.09 32.37
N ARG A 6 10.30 -7.07 33.22
CA ARG A 6 9.74 -5.74 33.05
C ARG A 6 10.26 -5.05 31.80
N GLY A 7 11.58 -5.17 31.56
CA GLY A 7 12.22 -4.61 30.37
C GLY A 7 11.64 -5.20 29.08
N VAL A 8 11.53 -6.53 29.01
CA VAL A 8 10.95 -7.23 27.85
C VAL A 8 9.49 -6.83 27.63
N ALA A 9 8.66 -6.81 28.70
CA ALA A 9 7.25 -6.41 28.56
C ALA A 9 7.09 -4.97 28.04
N ILE A 10 7.90 -4.02 28.55
CA ILE A 10 7.86 -2.63 28.11
C ILE A 10 8.39 -2.53 26.67
N ALA A 11 9.52 -3.15 26.35
CA ALA A 11 10.12 -3.08 25.03
C ALA A 11 9.19 -3.64 23.94
N VAL A 12 8.63 -4.84 24.16
CA VAL A 12 7.66 -5.43 23.24
C VAL A 12 6.38 -4.57 23.17
N GLY A 13 5.91 -4.05 24.31
CA GLY A 13 4.75 -3.17 24.33
C GLY A 13 4.93 -1.90 23.51
N LEU A 14 6.07 -1.20 23.70
CA LEU A 14 6.38 0.01 22.93
C LEU A 14 6.57 -0.30 21.42
N PHE A 15 7.18 -1.43 21.10
CA PHE A 15 7.34 -1.91 19.73
C PHE A 15 5.98 -2.06 19.05
N PHE A 16 5.04 -2.77 19.67
CA PHE A 16 3.68 -2.96 19.13
C PHE A 16 2.92 -1.65 18.98
N MET A 17 2.99 -0.76 19.98
CA MET A 17 2.35 0.56 19.90
C MET A 17 2.92 1.39 18.75
N LEU A 18 4.26 1.41 18.58
CA LEU A 18 4.92 2.17 17.52
C LEU A 18 4.44 1.70 16.15
N PHE A 19 4.42 0.38 15.90
CA PHE A 19 4.03 -0.15 14.60
C PHE A 19 2.53 -0.02 14.31
N ALA A 20 1.68 -0.14 15.32
CA ALA A 20 0.26 0.18 15.18
C ALA A 20 0.06 1.67 14.80
N LEU A 21 0.80 2.59 15.42
CA LEU A 21 0.74 4.02 15.08
C LEU A 21 1.28 4.33 13.68
N LEU A 22 2.36 3.67 13.24
CA LEU A 22 2.87 3.82 11.87
C LEU A 22 1.82 3.38 10.84
N LYS A 23 1.17 2.24 11.06
CA LYS A 23 0.07 1.76 10.21
C LYS A 23 -1.15 2.69 10.27
N ALA A 24 -1.48 3.24 11.43
CA ALA A 24 -2.57 4.20 11.56
C ALA A 24 -2.26 5.53 10.88
N ALA A 25 -0.99 5.95 10.86
CA ALA A 25 -0.55 7.16 10.17
C ALA A 25 -0.61 7.01 8.64
N ASP A 26 -0.46 5.79 8.13
CA ASP A 26 -0.60 5.43 6.73
C ASP A 26 -1.34 4.09 6.57
N PRO A 27 -2.68 4.08 6.69
CA PRO A 27 -3.46 2.84 6.71
C PRO A 27 -3.56 2.16 5.34
N MET A 28 -3.36 2.90 4.23
CA MET A 28 -3.60 2.38 2.89
C MET A 28 -2.67 1.20 2.55
N GLY A 29 -1.39 1.27 2.92
CA GLY A 29 -0.47 0.15 2.74
C GLY A 29 -0.95 -1.12 3.44
N THR A 30 -1.46 -1.01 4.66
CA THR A 30 -2.04 -2.16 5.38
C THR A 30 -3.31 -2.67 4.71
N ILE A 31 -4.17 -1.78 4.21
CA ILE A 31 -5.42 -2.15 3.50
C ILE A 31 -5.10 -2.92 2.22
N LEU A 32 -4.19 -2.38 1.38
CA LEU A 32 -3.76 -3.03 0.14
C LEU A 32 -3.12 -4.39 0.41
N LYS A 33 -2.34 -4.50 1.48
CA LYS A 33 -1.73 -5.78 1.87
C LYS A 33 -2.77 -6.80 2.32
N VAL A 34 -3.82 -6.39 3.04
CA VAL A 34 -4.95 -7.26 3.38
C VAL A 34 -5.70 -7.70 2.11
N GLU A 35 -5.92 -6.81 1.14
CA GLU A 35 -6.53 -7.17 -0.16
C GLU A 35 -5.69 -8.22 -0.89
N GLU A 36 -4.37 -8.06 -0.93
CA GLU A 36 -3.42 -8.99 -1.54
C GLU A 36 -3.50 -10.38 -0.89
N TYR A 37 -3.55 -10.45 0.46
CA TYR A 37 -3.74 -11.72 1.17
C TYR A 37 -5.09 -12.37 0.86
N LEU A 38 -6.17 -11.58 0.85
CA LEU A 38 -7.51 -12.11 0.54
C LEU A 38 -7.57 -12.67 -0.88
N GLN A 39 -6.93 -11.99 -1.84
CA GLN A 39 -6.82 -12.45 -3.21
C GLN A 39 -5.98 -13.73 -3.33
N ALA A 40 -4.79 -13.76 -2.73
CA ALA A 40 -3.91 -14.93 -2.74
C ALA A 40 -4.53 -16.17 -2.09
N MET A 41 -5.46 -15.98 -1.15
CA MET A 41 -6.21 -17.05 -0.49
C MET A 41 -7.51 -17.42 -1.23
N GLY A 42 -7.85 -16.79 -2.35
CA GLY A 42 -9.12 -17.01 -3.08
C GLY A 42 -10.35 -16.46 -2.35
N LEU A 43 -10.18 -15.49 -1.46
CA LEU A 43 -11.25 -14.87 -0.66
C LEU A 43 -11.64 -13.48 -1.19
N GLU A 44 -11.66 -13.29 -2.50
CA GLU A 44 -11.93 -12.01 -3.17
C GLU A 44 -13.27 -11.38 -2.75
N GLY A 45 -14.29 -12.20 -2.45
CA GLY A 45 -15.58 -11.72 -1.96
C GLY A 45 -15.52 -10.96 -0.62
N LEU A 46 -14.41 -11.06 0.12
CA LEU A 46 -14.19 -10.35 1.38
C LEU A 46 -13.35 -9.07 1.23
N GLN A 47 -12.95 -8.68 0.02
CA GLN A 47 -12.14 -7.48 -0.22
C GLN A 47 -12.82 -6.19 0.29
N SER A 48 -14.15 -6.13 0.29
CA SER A 48 -14.90 -5.01 0.88
C SER A 48 -14.67 -4.82 2.38
N LEU A 49 -14.17 -5.85 3.07
CA LEU A 49 -13.83 -5.82 4.49
C LEU A 49 -12.37 -5.47 4.78
N SER A 50 -11.53 -5.28 3.75
CA SER A 50 -10.08 -5.04 3.90
C SER A 50 -9.77 -3.86 4.83
N THR A 51 -10.50 -2.76 4.69
CA THR A 51 -10.38 -1.58 5.57
C THR A 51 -10.73 -1.91 7.02
N THR A 52 -11.79 -2.68 7.23
CA THR A 52 -12.21 -3.08 8.58
C THR A 52 -11.20 -4.04 9.21
N ILE A 53 -10.69 -4.99 8.45
CA ILE A 53 -9.64 -5.92 8.89
C ILE A 53 -8.36 -5.16 9.25
N ALA A 54 -7.92 -4.23 8.40
CA ALA A 54 -6.76 -3.40 8.66
C ALA A 54 -6.91 -2.57 9.95
N ALA A 55 -8.07 -1.93 10.14
CA ALA A 55 -8.37 -1.18 11.36
C ALA A 55 -8.35 -2.05 12.62
N LEU A 56 -8.93 -3.26 12.55
CA LEU A 56 -8.92 -4.22 13.65
C LEU A 56 -7.51 -4.73 13.96
N LEU A 57 -6.68 -4.98 12.96
CA LEU A 57 -5.29 -5.37 13.16
C LEU A 57 -4.50 -4.27 13.88
N CYS A 58 -4.59 -3.02 13.43
CA CYS A 58 -3.95 -1.88 14.10
C CYS A 58 -4.43 -1.74 15.55
N LEU A 59 -5.74 -1.81 15.77
CA LEU A 59 -6.35 -1.68 17.09
C LEU A 59 -5.89 -2.80 18.05
N VAL A 60 -5.89 -4.06 17.61
CA VAL A 60 -5.46 -5.20 18.42
C VAL A 60 -3.98 -5.09 18.78
N GLU A 61 -3.12 -4.76 17.82
CA GLU A 61 -1.70 -4.52 18.06
C GLU A 61 -1.49 -3.40 19.08
N PHE A 62 -2.19 -2.28 18.93
CA PHE A 62 -2.07 -1.14 19.84
C PHE A 62 -2.53 -1.50 21.27
N ILE A 63 -3.66 -2.19 21.41
CA ILE A 63 -4.17 -2.63 22.72
C ILE A 63 -3.21 -3.59 23.40
N ILE A 64 -2.69 -4.60 22.69
CA ILE A 64 -1.69 -5.52 23.23
C ILE A 64 -0.46 -4.75 23.68
N GLY A 65 0.06 -3.85 22.83
CA GLY A 65 1.22 -3.03 23.12
C GLY A 65 1.03 -2.16 24.35
N ALA A 66 -0.07 -1.42 24.42
CA ALA A 66 -0.41 -0.54 25.55
C ALA A 66 -0.60 -1.32 26.86
N ALA A 67 -1.25 -2.49 26.80
CA ALA A 67 -1.44 -3.34 27.98
C ALA A 67 -0.11 -3.89 28.53
N LEU A 68 0.82 -4.28 27.65
CA LEU A 68 2.16 -4.75 28.03
C LEU A 68 3.02 -3.62 28.58
N ALA A 69 3.07 -2.46 27.91
CA ALA A 69 3.86 -1.31 28.34
C ALA A 69 3.38 -0.78 29.69
N ALA A 70 2.06 -0.64 29.87
CA ALA A 70 1.45 -0.21 31.13
C ALA A 70 1.34 -1.31 32.19
N LYS A 71 1.65 -2.58 31.84
CA LYS A 71 1.50 -3.78 32.68
C LYS A 71 0.08 -3.93 33.23
N VAL A 72 -0.89 -3.64 32.42
CA VAL A 72 -2.32 -3.77 32.73
C VAL A 72 -2.82 -5.13 32.24
N ARG A 73 -3.54 -5.87 33.10
CA ARG A 73 -4.16 -7.16 32.74
C ARG A 73 -3.18 -8.13 32.04
N MET A 74 -1.95 -8.24 32.50
CA MET A 74 -0.92 -9.12 31.93
C MET A 74 -1.39 -10.56 31.69
N ALA A 75 -2.34 -11.03 32.52
CA ALA A 75 -2.93 -12.37 32.36
C ALA A 75 -3.76 -12.54 31.07
N LEU A 76 -4.20 -11.45 30.45
CA LEU A 76 -4.86 -11.42 29.14
C LEU A 76 -3.91 -10.98 28.03
N ALA A 77 -3.11 -9.93 28.30
CA ALA A 77 -2.24 -9.36 27.30
C ALA A 77 -1.17 -10.33 26.79
N VAL A 78 -0.58 -11.14 27.67
CA VAL A 78 0.49 -12.10 27.28
C VAL A 78 -0.06 -13.26 26.44
N PRO A 79 -1.16 -13.94 26.79
CA PRO A 79 -1.77 -14.94 25.90
C PRO A 79 -2.23 -14.38 24.57
N LEU A 80 -2.78 -13.15 24.53
CA LEU A 80 -3.17 -12.48 23.29
C LEU A 80 -1.95 -12.17 22.42
N LEU A 81 -0.86 -11.68 23.02
CA LEU A 81 0.41 -11.49 22.32
C LEU A 81 0.90 -12.81 21.71
N LEU A 82 0.89 -13.89 22.50
CA LEU A 82 1.32 -15.22 22.03
C LEU A 82 0.47 -15.70 20.85
N LEU A 83 -0.85 -15.61 20.98
CA LEU A 83 -1.78 -15.97 19.90
C LEU A 83 -1.54 -15.14 18.64
N PHE A 84 -1.43 -13.81 18.80
CA PHE A 84 -1.18 -12.89 17.69
C PHE A 84 0.14 -13.24 16.99
N MET A 85 1.23 -13.43 17.74
CA MET A 85 2.53 -13.79 17.18
C MET A 85 2.54 -15.17 16.54
N ALA A 86 1.81 -16.15 17.09
CA ALA A 86 1.68 -17.45 16.48
C ALA A 86 0.99 -17.37 15.10
N VAL A 87 -0.10 -16.62 15.00
CA VAL A 87 -0.81 -16.39 13.73
C VAL A 87 0.11 -15.70 12.72
N MET A 88 0.80 -14.61 13.12
CA MET A 88 1.71 -13.88 12.24
C MET A 88 2.90 -14.74 11.79
N THR A 89 3.40 -15.63 12.66
CA THR A 89 4.47 -16.56 12.29
C THR A 89 3.98 -17.60 11.28
N ILE A 90 2.76 -18.12 11.44
CA ILE A 90 2.16 -19.06 10.48
C ILE A 90 1.98 -18.37 9.11
N ILE A 91 1.44 -17.16 9.08
CA ILE A 91 1.29 -16.38 7.84
C ILE A 91 2.65 -16.19 7.15
N THR A 92 3.69 -15.85 7.92
CA THR A 92 5.03 -15.66 7.33
C THR A 92 5.62 -16.97 6.80
N ILE A 93 5.33 -18.11 7.44
CA ILE A 93 5.72 -19.42 6.90
C ILE A 93 4.98 -19.71 5.59
N LEU A 94 3.69 -19.39 5.51
CA LEU A 94 2.92 -19.53 4.27
C LEU A 94 3.48 -18.66 3.14
N ASN A 95 3.90 -17.42 3.43
CA ASN A 95 4.55 -16.54 2.45
C ASN A 95 5.89 -17.10 1.96
N LEU A 96 6.64 -17.77 2.82
CA LEU A 96 7.92 -18.38 2.44
C LEU A 96 7.75 -19.67 1.62
N THR A 97 6.57 -20.28 1.61
CA THR A 97 6.40 -21.65 1.06
C THR A 97 5.33 -21.77 -0.02
N ILE A 98 4.24 -21.02 0.08
CA ILE A 98 3.03 -21.25 -0.74
C ILE A 98 2.49 -19.96 -1.36
N LEU A 99 2.44 -18.87 -0.60
CA LEU A 99 1.83 -17.63 -1.06
C LEU A 99 2.86 -16.76 -1.82
N PRO A 100 2.52 -16.26 -3.02
CA PRO A 100 3.41 -15.39 -3.79
C PRO A 100 3.30 -13.93 -3.28
N ILE A 101 3.66 -13.68 -2.01
CA ILE A 101 3.59 -12.36 -1.38
C ILE A 101 5.00 -11.99 -0.90
N ASP A 102 5.57 -10.92 -1.45
CA ASP A 102 6.96 -10.55 -1.25
C ASP A 102 7.27 -10.05 0.16
N ASP A 103 6.33 -9.35 0.79
CA ASP A 103 6.45 -8.86 2.15
C ASP A 103 5.19 -9.09 3.00
N CYS A 104 5.35 -9.20 4.32
CA CYS A 104 4.23 -9.43 5.24
C CYS A 104 3.39 -8.17 5.52
N GLY A 105 3.84 -6.97 5.16
CA GLY A 105 3.17 -5.70 5.52
C GLY A 105 3.06 -5.43 7.03
N CYS A 106 3.84 -6.14 7.87
CA CYS A 106 3.75 -6.01 9.33
C CYS A 106 4.04 -4.59 9.85
N PHE A 107 4.77 -3.79 9.09
CA PHE A 107 5.12 -2.40 9.40
C PHE A 107 4.36 -1.39 8.51
N GLY A 108 3.34 -1.83 7.76
CA GLY A 108 2.76 -1.05 6.68
C GLY A 108 3.81 -0.79 5.59
N GLU A 109 3.77 0.37 4.97
CA GLU A 109 4.75 0.81 3.96
C GLU A 109 6.00 1.48 4.59
N ALA A 110 6.02 1.67 5.93
CA ALA A 110 7.08 2.44 6.58
C ALA A 110 8.45 1.72 6.56
N ILE A 111 8.44 0.41 6.65
CA ILE A 111 9.63 -0.45 6.62
C ILE A 111 9.27 -1.72 5.86
N LYS A 112 9.89 -1.93 4.73
CA LYS A 112 9.79 -3.18 3.99
C LYS A 112 10.83 -4.16 4.51
N LEU A 113 10.39 -5.33 4.93
CA LEU A 113 11.22 -6.44 5.35
C LEU A 113 10.96 -7.63 4.43
N SER A 114 12.02 -8.29 4.03
CA SER A 114 11.92 -9.58 3.35
C SER A 114 11.16 -10.60 4.22
N ASN A 115 10.57 -11.61 3.60
CA ASN A 115 9.86 -12.67 4.32
C ASN A 115 10.76 -13.38 5.34
N THR A 116 12.05 -13.55 5.03
CA THR A 116 13.04 -14.15 5.93
C THR A 116 13.30 -13.28 7.17
N GLU A 117 13.50 -11.96 6.98
CA GLU A 117 13.71 -11.03 8.10
C GLU A 117 12.45 -10.94 8.98
N THR A 118 11.28 -10.92 8.33
CA THR A 118 9.99 -10.95 9.04
C THR A 118 9.83 -12.22 9.85
N PHE A 119 10.21 -13.38 9.32
CA PHE A 119 10.18 -14.65 10.05
C PHE A 119 11.10 -14.61 11.27
N LEU A 120 12.34 -14.15 11.12
CA LEU A 120 13.29 -14.03 12.25
C LEU A 120 12.78 -13.09 13.35
N LYS A 121 12.24 -11.93 12.94
CA LYS A 121 11.57 -10.99 13.85
C LYS A 121 10.40 -11.65 14.60
N ASN A 122 9.54 -12.34 13.88
CA ASN A 122 8.37 -13.01 14.47
C ASN A 122 8.79 -14.12 15.45
N LEU A 123 9.84 -14.88 15.12
CA LEU A 123 10.39 -15.89 16.01
C LEU A 123 10.97 -15.27 17.30
N LEU A 124 11.66 -14.15 17.20
CA LEU A 124 12.18 -13.40 18.36
C LEU A 124 11.03 -12.92 19.25
N LEU A 125 9.99 -12.31 18.66
CA LEU A 125 8.84 -11.81 19.41
C LEU A 125 8.02 -12.95 20.03
N LEU A 126 7.89 -14.07 19.34
CA LEU A 126 7.27 -15.30 19.87
C LEU A 126 8.05 -15.83 21.07
N GLY A 127 9.39 -15.83 21.00
CA GLY A 127 10.27 -16.16 22.12
C GLY A 127 10.08 -15.23 23.32
N CYS A 128 9.95 -13.91 23.08
CA CYS A 128 9.62 -12.94 24.12
C CYS A 128 8.24 -13.22 24.74
N ALA A 129 7.23 -13.54 23.93
CA ALA A 129 5.88 -13.87 24.40
C ALA A 129 5.89 -15.15 25.28
N LEU A 130 6.60 -16.18 24.85
CA LEU A 130 6.80 -17.42 25.63
C LEU A 130 7.53 -17.14 26.95
N PHE A 131 8.60 -16.34 26.93
CA PHE A 131 9.29 -15.93 28.13
C PHE A 131 8.37 -15.22 29.13
N LEU A 132 7.53 -14.28 28.64
CA LEU A 132 6.55 -13.56 29.47
C LEU A 132 5.46 -14.50 30.02
N LEU A 133 5.07 -15.53 29.27
CA LEU A 133 4.07 -16.51 29.68
C LEU A 133 4.62 -17.48 30.74
N LEU A 134 5.81 -18.03 30.50
CA LEU A 134 6.40 -19.09 31.34
C LEU A 134 7.04 -18.58 32.61
N TYR A 135 7.44 -17.29 32.62
CA TYR A 135 8.08 -16.72 33.81
C TYR A 135 7.09 -16.61 34.99
N PRO A 136 7.48 -17.02 36.20
CA PRO A 136 6.60 -17.04 37.38
C PRO A 136 6.01 -15.64 37.66
N LYS A 137 4.70 -15.58 37.73
CA LYS A 137 3.87 -14.35 37.85
C LYS A 137 3.92 -13.66 39.22
N GLY A 138 4.79 -14.08 40.15
CA GLY A 138 4.87 -13.53 41.52
C GLY A 138 5.02 -12.00 41.56
N ASP A 139 5.90 -11.49 42.39
CA ASP A 139 6.18 -10.05 42.60
C ASP A 139 6.58 -9.25 41.34
N CYS A 140 6.86 -9.93 40.21
CA CYS A 140 7.25 -9.29 38.95
C CYS A 140 6.11 -8.51 38.28
N ALA A 141 4.87 -8.88 38.56
CA ALA A 141 3.68 -8.19 38.04
C ALA A 141 3.29 -6.96 38.86
N LYS A 142 4.08 -6.56 39.87
CA LYS A 142 3.82 -5.34 40.63
C LYS A 142 3.91 -4.11 39.70
N ARG A 143 2.81 -3.48 39.60
CA ARG A 143 2.36 -2.33 38.85
C ARG A 143 3.27 -1.11 38.93
N ILE A 144 3.29 -0.32 37.85
CA ILE A 144 3.61 1.10 37.91
C ILE A 144 2.63 1.76 38.90
N SER A 145 3.10 2.74 39.69
CA SER A 145 2.37 3.41 40.78
C SER A 145 1.06 4.11 40.39
N ILE A 146 0.52 3.85 39.22
CA ILE A 146 -0.73 4.42 38.72
C ILE A 146 -1.89 3.50 39.11
N SER A 147 -2.99 4.08 39.61
CA SER A 147 -4.20 3.30 39.96
C SER A 147 -4.78 2.59 38.72
N PRO A 148 -5.42 1.40 38.89
CA PRO A 148 -5.97 0.63 37.77
C PRO A 148 -6.95 1.41 36.93
N LYS A 149 -7.79 2.21 37.57
CA LYS A 149 -8.78 3.02 36.87
C LYS A 149 -8.12 4.08 35.98
N ARG A 150 -7.06 4.75 36.50
CA ARG A 150 -6.30 5.74 35.70
C ARG A 150 -5.55 5.10 34.54
N ALA A 151 -4.92 3.95 34.77
CA ALA A 151 -4.23 3.23 33.71
C ALA A 151 -5.19 2.77 32.59
N MET A 152 -6.37 2.28 32.94
CA MET A 152 -7.41 1.91 31.97
C MET A 152 -7.97 3.14 31.24
N LEU A 153 -8.16 4.25 31.92
CA LEU A 153 -8.62 5.51 31.30
C LEU A 153 -7.59 6.03 30.29
N LEU A 154 -6.28 6.05 30.65
CA LEU A 154 -5.23 6.47 29.75
C LEU A 154 -5.10 5.54 28.55
N MET A 155 -5.21 4.24 28.75
CA MET A 155 -5.20 3.26 27.66
C MET A 155 -6.40 3.46 26.74
N GLY A 156 -7.61 3.68 27.27
CA GLY A 156 -8.79 3.99 26.49
C GLY A 156 -8.65 5.29 25.68
N ALA A 157 -8.10 6.34 26.30
CA ALA A 157 -7.84 7.60 25.60
C ALA A 157 -6.79 7.41 24.47
N ALA A 158 -5.76 6.61 24.69
CA ALA A 158 -4.75 6.32 23.66
C ALA A 158 -5.34 5.49 22.51
N VAL A 159 -6.21 4.54 22.79
CA VAL A 159 -6.96 3.77 21.76
C VAL A 159 -7.86 4.70 20.94
N VAL A 160 -8.58 5.62 21.59
CA VAL A 160 -9.41 6.60 20.88
C VAL A 160 -8.53 7.49 19.98
N LEU A 161 -7.38 7.92 20.47
CA LEU A 161 -6.43 8.72 19.68
C LEU A 161 -5.92 7.94 18.46
N GLU A 162 -5.57 6.67 18.61
CA GLU A 162 -5.13 5.80 17.51
C GLU A 162 -6.23 5.66 16.45
N LEU A 163 -7.48 5.41 16.86
CA LEU A 163 -8.63 5.34 15.95
C LEU A 163 -8.89 6.68 15.24
N LEU A 164 -8.70 7.80 15.92
CA LEU A 164 -8.81 9.13 15.31
C LEU A 164 -7.70 9.36 14.26
N ILE A 165 -6.47 8.94 14.57
CA ILE A 165 -5.34 8.99 13.62
C ILE A 165 -5.65 8.14 12.39
N PHE A 166 -6.07 6.88 12.58
CA PHE A 166 -6.44 5.98 11.50
C PHE A 166 -7.54 6.56 10.62
N SER A 167 -8.63 7.03 11.24
CA SER A 167 -9.76 7.63 10.53
C SER A 167 -9.37 8.89 9.77
N TYR A 168 -8.59 9.77 10.40
CA TYR A 168 -8.09 10.98 9.76
C TYR A 168 -7.23 10.64 8.53
N SER A 169 -6.29 9.71 8.68
CA SER A 169 -5.38 9.30 7.62
C SER A 169 -6.11 8.61 6.46
N LEU A 170 -7.21 7.92 6.76
CA LEU A 170 -8.05 7.26 5.75
C LEU A 170 -8.90 8.26 4.95
N TRP A 171 -9.54 9.23 5.65
CA TRP A 171 -10.55 10.12 5.05
C TRP A 171 -9.96 11.40 4.46
N TYR A 172 -8.81 11.85 4.94
CA TYR A 172 -8.20 13.11 4.51
C TYR A 172 -6.89 12.88 3.75
N LYS A 173 -5.82 12.64 4.46
CA LYS A 173 -4.50 12.35 3.91
C LYS A 173 -3.66 11.63 4.96
N PRO A 174 -2.71 10.79 4.56
CA PRO A 174 -1.82 10.15 5.51
C PRO A 174 -1.06 11.20 6.31
N LEU A 175 -0.91 10.98 7.62
CA LEU A 175 -0.07 11.84 8.46
C LEU A 175 1.40 11.74 8.08
N ALA A 176 1.81 10.57 7.60
CA ALA A 176 3.12 10.32 7.01
C ALA A 176 2.91 9.47 5.76
N ASP A 177 3.41 9.93 4.62
CA ASP A 177 3.38 9.17 3.36
C ASP A 177 4.63 8.29 3.31
N PHE A 178 4.42 6.99 3.57
CA PHE A 178 5.48 5.98 3.50
C PHE A 178 5.51 5.27 2.15
N GLY A 179 4.56 5.60 1.25
CA GLY A 179 4.46 5.00 -0.08
C GLY A 179 5.71 5.25 -0.94
N GLN A 180 5.88 4.42 -1.95
CA GLN A 180 6.99 4.54 -2.91
C GLN A 180 6.92 5.85 -3.73
N PHE A 181 5.74 6.35 -4.02
CA PHE A 181 5.51 7.61 -4.74
C PHE A 181 5.39 8.79 -3.76
N ARG A 182 6.47 9.10 -3.08
CA ARG A 182 6.55 10.24 -2.17
C ARG A 182 7.24 11.42 -2.84
N LYS A 183 7.09 12.59 -2.24
CA LYS A 183 7.74 13.82 -2.71
C LYS A 183 9.26 13.62 -2.84
N GLY A 184 9.81 13.94 -4.01
CA GLY A 184 11.23 13.77 -4.32
C GLY A 184 11.56 12.45 -5.04
N THR A 185 10.59 11.56 -5.28
CA THR A 185 10.81 10.34 -6.06
C THR A 185 10.95 10.69 -7.54
N ASP A 186 11.98 10.16 -8.20
CA ASP A 186 12.12 10.21 -9.65
C ASP A 186 11.28 9.11 -10.30
N LEU A 187 10.22 9.52 -11.00
CA LEU A 187 9.30 8.61 -11.67
C LEU A 187 9.86 8.08 -12.99
N ARG A 188 10.88 8.73 -13.57
CA ARG A 188 11.52 8.25 -14.81
C ARG A 188 12.29 6.97 -14.56
N GLU A 189 13.10 6.93 -13.50
CA GLU A 189 13.83 5.72 -13.10
C GLU A 189 12.87 4.55 -12.86
N MET A 190 11.72 4.83 -12.23
CA MET A 190 10.71 3.81 -11.99
C MET A 190 10.02 3.35 -13.28
N ALA A 191 9.78 4.26 -14.23
CA ALA A 191 9.18 3.91 -15.52
C ALA A 191 10.14 3.10 -16.40
N GLU A 192 11.45 3.39 -16.35
CA GLU A 192 12.49 2.63 -17.06
C GLU A 192 12.60 1.19 -16.52
N GLY A 193 12.56 1.00 -15.20
CA GLY A 193 12.58 -0.33 -14.58
C GLY A 193 11.41 -1.19 -15.00
N GLY A 194 10.21 -0.61 -15.05
CA GLY A 194 8.98 -1.30 -15.44
C GLY A 194 8.96 -1.78 -16.90
N ALA A 195 9.51 -1.02 -17.80
CA ALA A 195 9.59 -1.43 -19.22
C ALA A 195 10.58 -2.58 -19.42
N GLY A 196 11.70 -2.59 -18.69
CA GLY A 196 12.68 -3.68 -18.75
C GLY A 196 12.09 -5.01 -18.27
N ALA A 197 11.36 -5.02 -17.18
CA ALA A 197 10.76 -6.23 -16.60
C ALA A 197 9.72 -6.90 -17.52
N LEU A 198 9.02 -6.14 -18.37
CA LEU A 198 8.09 -6.69 -19.36
C LEU A 198 8.78 -7.42 -20.52
N TYR A 199 9.97 -6.97 -20.90
CA TYR A 199 10.75 -7.61 -21.98
C TYR A 199 11.47 -8.89 -21.51
N ASP A 200 11.72 -9.04 -20.20
CA ASP A 200 12.39 -10.21 -19.64
C ASP A 200 11.42 -11.32 -19.16
N ALA A 201 10.11 -11.14 -19.37
CA ALA A 201 9.13 -12.18 -19.08
C ALA A 201 9.21 -13.31 -20.09
N LEU A 202 9.48 -14.54 -19.63
CA LEU A 202 9.42 -15.76 -20.43
C LEU A 202 8.05 -16.42 -20.25
N PHE A 203 7.36 -16.66 -21.35
CA PHE A 203 6.07 -17.32 -21.38
C PHE A 203 6.27 -18.80 -21.73
N VAL A 204 5.95 -19.69 -20.79
CA VAL A 204 6.08 -21.14 -20.99
C VAL A 204 4.81 -21.66 -21.63
N TYR A 205 4.96 -22.23 -22.79
CA TYR A 205 3.90 -22.91 -23.51
C TYR A 205 4.18 -24.42 -23.61
N GLN A 206 3.12 -25.20 -23.74
CA GLN A 206 3.21 -26.66 -23.88
C GLN A 206 2.49 -27.13 -25.13
N LYS A 207 3.15 -28.00 -25.89
CA LYS A 207 2.59 -28.71 -27.04
C LYS A 207 3.08 -30.15 -27.04
N GLU A 208 2.17 -31.10 -27.11
CA GLU A 208 2.49 -32.55 -27.16
C GLU A 208 3.44 -33.02 -26.05
N GLY A 209 3.29 -32.48 -24.84
CA GLY A 209 4.13 -32.82 -23.69
C GLY A 209 5.50 -32.09 -23.63
N ARG A 210 5.84 -31.29 -24.63
CA ARG A 210 7.05 -30.46 -24.67
C ARG A 210 6.75 -29.06 -24.14
N ARG A 211 7.57 -28.57 -23.22
CA ARG A 211 7.49 -27.19 -22.70
C ARG A 211 8.62 -26.39 -23.31
N GLU A 212 8.30 -25.22 -23.84
CA GLU A 212 9.26 -24.27 -24.39
C GLU A 212 8.93 -22.86 -23.87
N SER A 213 9.98 -22.05 -23.65
CA SER A 213 9.86 -20.68 -23.18
C SER A 213 9.97 -19.71 -24.35
N PHE A 214 9.07 -18.75 -24.41
CA PHE A 214 8.99 -17.75 -25.49
C PHE A 214 9.03 -16.35 -24.86
N THR A 215 9.63 -15.41 -25.57
CA THR A 215 9.57 -13.98 -25.22
C THR A 215 8.29 -13.35 -25.74
N LEU A 216 7.92 -12.18 -25.22
CA LEU A 216 6.71 -11.47 -25.65
C LEU A 216 6.71 -11.18 -27.16
N ASP A 217 7.88 -10.90 -27.73
CA ASP A 217 8.05 -10.60 -29.17
C ASP A 217 8.01 -11.85 -30.07
N ASN A 218 8.08 -13.03 -29.49
CA ASN A 218 8.14 -14.29 -30.24
C ASN A 218 7.22 -15.37 -29.63
N LEU A 219 5.97 -15.01 -29.43
CA LEU A 219 4.96 -15.94 -28.92
C LEU A 219 4.61 -17.02 -29.95
N PRO A 220 4.38 -18.27 -29.52
CA PRO A 220 4.05 -19.35 -30.41
C PRO A 220 2.62 -19.21 -30.99
N ASP A 221 2.33 -20.00 -32.02
CA ASP A 221 1.03 -20.06 -32.65
C ASP A 221 -0.06 -20.63 -31.71
N THR A 222 -1.32 -20.54 -32.13
CA THR A 222 -2.51 -21.00 -31.35
C THR A 222 -2.55 -22.50 -31.08
N THR A 223 -1.60 -23.29 -31.60
CA THR A 223 -1.52 -24.74 -31.35
C THR A 223 -0.79 -25.07 -30.03
N TRP A 224 -0.17 -24.08 -29.39
CA TRP A 224 0.47 -24.20 -28.09
C TRP A 224 -0.46 -23.74 -26.96
N THR A 225 -0.43 -24.44 -25.85
CA THR A 225 -1.22 -24.08 -24.67
C THR A 225 -0.32 -23.36 -23.66
N PHE A 226 -0.74 -22.17 -23.24
CA PHE A 226 -0.06 -21.42 -22.18
C PHE A 226 -0.06 -22.22 -20.85
N VAL A 227 1.08 -22.29 -20.19
CA VAL A 227 1.26 -23.00 -18.92
C VAL A 227 1.48 -22.00 -17.79
N GLU A 228 2.50 -21.16 -17.92
CA GLU A 228 2.89 -20.18 -16.88
C GLU A 228 3.76 -19.07 -17.51
N SER A 229 3.87 -17.95 -16.83
CA SER A 229 4.85 -16.92 -17.15
C SER A 229 5.93 -16.91 -16.08
N ILE A 230 7.18 -16.98 -16.52
CA ILE A 230 8.35 -16.82 -15.65
C ILE A 230 8.84 -15.39 -15.87
N VAL A 231 8.56 -14.51 -14.92
CA VAL A 231 9.23 -13.22 -14.86
C VAL A 231 10.56 -13.50 -14.15
N SER A 232 11.69 -13.22 -14.80
CA SER A 232 12.98 -13.28 -14.12
C SER A 232 12.96 -12.21 -13.03
N SER A 233 12.56 -12.59 -11.82
CA SER A 233 12.74 -11.75 -10.66
C SER A 233 14.23 -11.49 -10.54
N ALA A 234 14.61 -10.25 -10.31
CA ALA A 234 15.97 -9.78 -10.21
C ALA A 234 16.77 -10.38 -9.02
N GLU A 235 16.63 -11.69 -8.77
CA GLU A 235 17.46 -12.43 -7.81
C GLU A 235 18.93 -12.53 -8.26
N ASP A 236 19.22 -12.24 -9.55
CA ASP A 236 20.58 -12.20 -10.09
C ASP A 236 21.19 -10.78 -10.16
N SER A 237 20.52 -9.75 -9.68
CA SER A 237 21.12 -8.42 -9.53
C SER A 237 21.92 -8.35 -8.23
N PRO A 238 23.23 -7.99 -8.29
CA PRO A 238 24.11 -7.96 -7.11
C PRO A 238 23.79 -6.88 -6.06
N SER A 239 22.85 -6.03 -6.31
CA SER A 239 22.28 -5.08 -5.37
C SER A 239 20.89 -5.59 -4.98
N GLY A 240 20.72 -6.06 -3.75
CA GLY A 240 19.43 -6.49 -3.19
C GLY A 240 18.38 -5.35 -3.09
N GLU A 241 18.31 -4.54 -4.14
CA GLU A 241 17.25 -3.58 -4.37
C GLU A 241 16.06 -4.34 -4.95
N GLU A 242 15.00 -4.45 -4.13
CA GLU A 242 13.66 -4.84 -4.57
C GLU A 242 13.39 -4.21 -5.94
N SER A 243 12.92 -5.02 -6.88
CA SER A 243 12.43 -4.59 -8.19
C SER A 243 11.70 -3.25 -8.01
N ALA A 244 12.24 -2.19 -8.59
CA ALA A 244 11.62 -0.87 -8.53
C ALA A 244 10.17 -1.05 -8.96
N ALA A 245 9.24 -0.72 -8.08
CA ALA A 245 7.83 -0.96 -8.33
C ALA A 245 7.48 -0.27 -9.64
N ASP A 246 7.04 -1.07 -10.59
CA ASP A 246 6.79 -0.68 -11.96
C ASP A 246 5.81 0.50 -12.00
N PHE A 247 6.30 1.68 -12.38
CA PHE A 247 5.43 2.80 -12.69
C PHE A 247 4.96 2.69 -14.13
N GLN A 248 3.78 2.12 -14.31
CA GLN A 248 3.22 1.87 -15.64
C GLN A 248 1.94 2.68 -15.86
N LEU A 249 1.92 3.44 -16.95
CA LEU A 249 0.74 4.12 -17.45
C LEU A 249 0.43 3.64 -18.85
N LYS A 250 -0.83 3.32 -19.11
CA LYS A 250 -1.34 2.87 -20.41
C LYS A 250 -2.25 3.93 -21.00
N ASN A 251 -2.19 4.10 -22.32
CA ASN A 251 -3.19 4.86 -23.05
C ASN A 251 -4.47 4.03 -23.31
N GLY A 252 -5.46 4.62 -23.97
CA GLY A 252 -6.72 3.94 -24.33
C GLY A 252 -6.55 2.78 -25.33
N ALA A 253 -5.40 2.67 -26.00
CA ALA A 253 -5.06 1.55 -26.88
C ALA A 253 -4.34 0.42 -26.13
N GLY A 254 -4.02 0.61 -24.85
CA GLY A 254 -3.30 -0.36 -24.03
C GLY A 254 -1.78 -0.29 -24.14
N GLU A 255 -1.25 0.72 -24.82
CA GLU A 255 0.19 0.93 -24.97
C GLU A 255 0.78 1.59 -23.73
N TYR A 256 1.97 1.16 -23.31
CA TYR A 256 2.72 1.73 -22.18
C TYR A 256 3.42 3.02 -22.61
N ILE A 257 3.03 4.14 -22.02
CA ILE A 257 3.51 5.48 -22.41
C ILE A 257 4.11 6.29 -21.26
N ALA A 258 4.34 5.68 -20.12
CA ALA A 258 4.90 6.37 -18.95
C ALA A 258 6.28 6.99 -19.26
N GLN A 259 7.15 6.26 -19.96
CA GLN A 259 8.48 6.75 -20.36
C GLN A 259 8.39 7.92 -21.32
N ASP A 260 7.50 7.88 -22.30
CA ASP A 260 7.33 8.94 -23.29
C ASP A 260 6.88 10.23 -22.59
N ILE A 261 5.88 10.11 -21.67
CA ILE A 261 5.35 11.25 -20.91
C ILE A 261 6.41 11.86 -19.99
N LEU A 262 7.18 11.02 -19.29
CA LEU A 262 8.15 11.48 -18.29
C LEU A 262 9.51 11.84 -18.91
N GLY A 263 9.81 11.34 -20.10
CA GLY A 263 11.05 11.64 -20.86
C GLY A 263 11.06 13.02 -21.49
N GLU A 264 9.87 13.60 -21.72
CA GLU A 264 9.78 14.96 -22.23
C GLU A 264 10.01 16.00 -21.12
N GLU A 265 10.74 17.07 -21.43
CA GLU A 265 10.99 18.18 -20.51
C GLU A 265 9.69 18.90 -20.14
N GLY A 266 9.64 19.44 -18.92
CA GLY A 266 8.55 20.27 -18.42
C GLY A 266 7.75 19.65 -17.29
N ARG A 267 6.66 20.32 -16.99
CA ARG A 267 5.75 19.94 -15.87
C ARG A 267 4.64 19.03 -16.35
N VAL A 268 4.39 17.97 -15.61
CA VAL A 268 3.28 17.04 -15.83
C VAL A 268 2.37 17.04 -14.60
N LEU A 269 1.09 17.16 -14.84
CA LEU A 269 0.05 17.06 -13.81
C LEU A 269 -0.76 15.78 -14.03
N PHE A 270 -0.86 14.98 -13.00
CA PHE A 270 -1.74 13.81 -12.96
C PHE A 270 -2.86 14.04 -11.96
N SER A 271 -4.12 13.94 -12.39
CA SER A 271 -5.25 13.80 -11.47
C SER A 271 -5.59 12.32 -11.36
N ILE A 272 -5.50 11.77 -10.14
CA ILE A 272 -5.67 10.33 -9.90
C ILE A 272 -7.11 10.05 -9.55
N VAL A 273 -7.83 9.33 -10.40
CA VAL A 273 -9.24 8.99 -10.22
C VAL A 273 -9.38 7.51 -9.90
N ASN A 274 -9.69 7.22 -8.65
CA ASN A 274 -9.91 5.86 -8.16
C ASN A 274 -11.36 5.39 -8.38
N SER A 275 -12.32 6.33 -8.41
CA SER A 275 -13.74 6.08 -8.73
C SER A 275 -14.33 7.31 -9.40
N ALA A 276 -14.56 7.22 -10.70
CA ALA A 276 -15.10 8.33 -11.51
C ALA A 276 -16.53 8.71 -11.10
N GLU A 277 -17.36 7.72 -10.75
CA GLU A 277 -18.74 7.94 -10.32
C GLU A 277 -18.85 8.67 -8.97
N SER A 278 -17.82 8.58 -8.13
CA SER A 278 -17.82 9.21 -6.80
C SER A 278 -17.27 10.64 -6.81
N LEU A 279 -16.80 11.14 -7.96
CA LEU A 279 -16.39 12.53 -8.12
C LEU A 279 -17.64 13.45 -8.20
N SER A 280 -17.59 14.56 -7.46
CA SER A 280 -18.63 15.57 -7.56
C SER A 280 -18.48 16.39 -8.84
N LEU A 281 -19.56 17.06 -9.29
CA LEU A 281 -19.50 17.99 -10.42
C LEU A 281 -18.47 19.10 -10.21
N LYS A 282 -18.24 19.50 -8.96
CA LYS A 282 -17.23 20.50 -8.61
C LYS A 282 -15.80 19.97 -8.83
N ASP A 283 -15.55 18.70 -8.55
CA ASP A 283 -14.25 18.07 -8.80
C ASP A 283 -14.00 17.98 -10.32
N TRP A 284 -15.02 17.56 -11.09
CA TRP A 284 -14.95 17.56 -12.55
C TRP A 284 -14.70 18.95 -13.13
N GLU A 285 -15.37 19.98 -12.62
CA GLU A 285 -15.12 21.38 -13.04
C GLU A 285 -13.65 21.79 -12.84
N ILE A 286 -13.05 21.41 -11.70
CA ILE A 286 -11.64 21.71 -11.43
C ILE A 286 -10.74 20.92 -12.39
N ILE A 287 -11.02 19.63 -12.61
CA ILE A 287 -10.27 18.76 -13.53
C ILE A 287 -10.27 19.36 -14.96
N PHE A 288 -11.45 19.71 -15.50
CA PHE A 288 -11.56 20.30 -16.85
C PHE A 288 -10.84 21.64 -16.93
N ARG A 289 -10.96 22.48 -15.91
CA ARG A 289 -10.25 23.77 -15.86
C ARG A 289 -8.73 23.58 -15.84
N LEU A 290 -8.21 22.64 -15.08
CA LEU A 290 -6.77 22.32 -15.07
C LEU A 290 -6.30 21.79 -16.42
N ALA A 291 -7.08 20.92 -17.06
CA ALA A 291 -6.76 20.43 -18.40
C ALA A 291 -6.70 21.56 -19.43
N ALA A 292 -7.73 22.43 -19.46
CA ALA A 292 -7.80 23.57 -20.39
C ALA A 292 -6.69 24.61 -20.16
N GLN A 293 -6.22 24.78 -18.93
CA GLN A 293 -5.19 25.78 -18.59
C GLN A 293 -3.76 25.24 -18.67
N SER A 294 -3.57 23.93 -18.77
CA SER A 294 -2.26 23.30 -18.68
C SER A 294 -1.28 23.80 -19.75
N GLU A 295 -1.68 23.89 -21.01
CA GLU A 295 -0.84 24.37 -22.11
C GLU A 295 -0.40 25.82 -21.91
N ALA A 296 -1.29 26.70 -21.41
CA ALA A 296 -0.96 28.11 -21.14
C ALA A 296 0.11 28.26 -20.05
N HIS A 297 0.26 27.27 -19.20
CA HIS A 297 1.26 27.21 -18.12
C HIS A 297 2.46 26.31 -18.46
N ASN A 298 2.63 25.93 -19.74
CA ASN A 298 3.69 25.04 -20.21
C ASN A 298 3.73 23.72 -19.42
N ALA A 299 2.55 23.15 -19.20
CA ALA A 299 2.37 21.91 -18.49
C ALA A 299 1.46 20.95 -19.28
N ARG A 300 1.57 19.67 -19.02
CA ARG A 300 0.71 18.62 -19.60
C ARG A 300 -0.18 18.06 -18.51
N PHE A 301 -1.45 17.88 -18.78
CA PHE A 301 -2.42 17.36 -17.82
C PHE A 301 -2.99 16.01 -18.28
N TYR A 302 -2.99 15.04 -17.39
CA TYR A 302 -3.52 13.70 -17.63
C TYR A 302 -4.45 13.28 -16.50
N LEU A 303 -5.53 12.58 -16.85
CA LEU A 303 -6.41 11.94 -15.89
C LEU A 303 -6.01 10.45 -15.80
N VAL A 304 -5.49 10.02 -14.66
CA VAL A 304 -5.03 8.64 -14.43
C VAL A 304 -6.10 7.86 -13.68
N CYS A 305 -6.58 6.78 -14.28
CA CYS A 305 -7.69 5.98 -13.78
C CYS A 305 -7.29 4.52 -13.57
N CYS A 306 -7.95 3.85 -12.61
CA CYS A 306 -7.79 2.41 -12.36
C CYS A 306 -9.09 1.60 -12.58
N GLN A 307 -10.11 2.22 -13.18
CA GLN A 307 -11.39 1.62 -13.51
C GLN A 307 -11.48 1.23 -15.00
N LEU A 308 -12.55 0.52 -15.36
CA LEU A 308 -12.84 0.19 -16.75
C LEU A 308 -13.00 1.47 -17.60
N GLN A 309 -12.37 1.49 -18.74
CA GLN A 309 -12.36 2.64 -19.66
C GLN A 309 -13.76 3.19 -19.95
N GLN A 310 -14.72 2.32 -20.18
CA GLN A 310 -16.10 2.70 -20.51
C GLN A 310 -16.79 3.45 -19.36
N GLU A 311 -16.56 3.05 -18.11
CA GLU A 311 -17.13 3.69 -16.92
C GLU A 311 -16.58 5.12 -16.75
N VAL A 312 -15.27 5.27 -16.90
CA VAL A 312 -14.61 6.58 -16.78
C VAL A 312 -15.06 7.54 -17.88
N ILE A 313 -15.11 7.07 -19.12
CA ILE A 313 -15.59 7.86 -20.26
C ILE A 313 -17.03 8.28 -20.06
N ALA A 314 -17.90 7.36 -19.61
CA ALA A 314 -19.31 7.68 -19.37
C ALA A 314 -19.48 8.72 -18.26
N ALA A 315 -18.78 8.59 -17.15
CA ALA A 315 -18.82 9.56 -16.05
C ALA A 315 -18.28 10.94 -16.47
N MET A 316 -17.17 10.97 -17.21
CA MET A 316 -16.57 12.19 -17.73
C MET A 316 -17.50 12.89 -18.74
N ALA A 317 -18.14 12.13 -19.66
CA ALA A 317 -19.08 12.68 -20.64
C ALA A 317 -20.33 13.28 -19.97
N ALA A 318 -20.91 12.56 -18.98
CA ALA A 318 -22.03 13.07 -18.20
C ALA A 318 -21.70 14.36 -17.42
N ALA A 319 -20.50 14.45 -16.87
CA ALA A 319 -20.01 15.65 -16.20
C ALA A 319 -19.79 16.80 -17.19
N ALA A 320 -19.18 16.53 -18.35
CA ALA A 320 -18.96 17.52 -19.41
C ALA A 320 -20.27 18.09 -19.93
N GLU A 321 -21.27 17.25 -20.20
CA GLU A 321 -22.62 17.68 -20.60
C GLU A 321 -23.25 18.58 -19.53
N SER A 322 -23.16 18.20 -18.26
CA SER A 322 -23.72 18.95 -17.14
C SER A 322 -23.06 20.30 -16.92
N LEU A 323 -21.76 20.41 -17.22
CA LEU A 323 -20.96 21.62 -17.03
C LEU A 323 -20.86 22.48 -18.30
N GLY A 324 -21.31 21.96 -19.46
CA GLY A 324 -21.16 22.61 -20.75
C GLY A 324 -19.70 22.71 -21.21
N ALA A 325 -18.85 21.76 -20.82
CA ALA A 325 -17.45 21.74 -21.18
C ALA A 325 -17.25 21.37 -22.66
N GLU A 326 -16.33 22.05 -23.33
CA GLU A 326 -15.99 21.77 -24.73
C GLU A 326 -15.05 20.54 -24.85
N PRO A 327 -15.04 19.82 -25.99
CA PRO A 327 -14.17 18.66 -26.19
C PRO A 327 -12.67 18.96 -26.00
N ALA A 328 -12.24 20.21 -26.29
CA ALA A 328 -10.86 20.66 -26.10
C ALA A 328 -10.47 20.82 -24.61
N GLU A 329 -11.43 20.88 -23.71
CA GLU A 329 -11.22 21.02 -22.27
C GLU A 329 -11.12 19.66 -21.57
N LEU A 330 -11.40 18.55 -22.29
CA LEU A 330 -11.38 17.22 -21.70
C LEU A 330 -9.94 16.71 -21.55
N PRO A 331 -9.62 16.11 -20.38
CA PRO A 331 -8.28 15.59 -20.15
C PRO A 331 -8.00 14.33 -20.96
N TYR A 332 -6.73 14.10 -21.27
CA TYR A 332 -6.29 12.84 -21.84
C TYR A 332 -6.30 11.75 -20.77
N LEU A 333 -6.89 10.60 -21.08
CA LEU A 333 -7.07 9.49 -20.15
C LEU A 333 -5.89 8.53 -20.19
N LEU A 334 -5.37 8.22 -19.01
CA LEU A 334 -4.38 7.20 -18.77
C LEU A 334 -4.93 6.16 -17.81
N TYR A 335 -4.43 4.95 -17.91
CA TYR A 335 -4.87 3.82 -17.10
C TYR A 335 -3.67 3.18 -16.39
N THR A 336 -3.90 2.78 -15.15
CA THR A 336 -2.94 2.04 -14.34
C THR A 336 -3.67 1.04 -13.44
N ASP A 337 -2.95 0.17 -12.76
CA ASP A 337 -3.56 -0.71 -11.76
C ASP A 337 -3.98 0.04 -10.49
N LYS A 338 -4.90 -0.56 -9.72
CA LYS A 338 -5.46 0.05 -8.51
C LYS A 338 -4.39 0.34 -7.45
N LYS A 339 -3.39 -0.55 -7.29
CA LYS A 339 -2.32 -0.40 -6.30
C LYS A 339 -1.45 0.80 -6.63
N THR A 340 -1.05 0.95 -7.88
CA THR A 340 -0.28 2.08 -8.40
C THR A 340 -1.08 3.38 -8.27
N ALA A 341 -2.35 3.42 -8.69
CA ALA A 341 -3.20 4.61 -8.56
C ALA A 341 -3.31 5.09 -7.11
N LEU A 342 -3.65 4.19 -6.17
CA LEU A 342 -3.75 4.50 -4.74
C LEU A 342 -2.42 4.86 -4.10
N SER A 343 -1.30 4.33 -4.60
CA SER A 343 0.04 4.68 -4.12
C SER A 343 0.48 6.05 -4.63
N LEU A 344 0.11 6.40 -5.88
CA LEU A 344 0.32 7.74 -6.44
C LEU A 344 -0.46 8.80 -5.66
N ASN A 345 -1.77 8.63 -5.54
CA ASN A 345 -2.58 9.49 -4.70
C ASN A 345 -3.82 8.74 -4.19
N ARG A 346 -4.00 8.69 -2.89
CA ARG A 346 -5.12 8.01 -2.21
C ARG A 346 -6.43 8.77 -2.30
N LEU A 347 -6.34 10.07 -2.53
CA LEU A 347 -7.50 10.94 -2.65
C LEU A 347 -8.08 10.81 -4.04
N ASN A 348 -9.38 10.53 -4.13
CA ASN A 348 -10.07 10.47 -5.42
C ASN A 348 -10.09 11.86 -6.07
N GLY A 349 -9.63 11.93 -7.31
CA GLY A 349 -9.35 13.19 -8.00
C GLY A 349 -8.07 13.90 -7.53
N GLY A 350 -7.29 13.29 -6.61
CA GLY A 350 -6.10 13.92 -6.04
C GLY A 350 -5.05 14.29 -7.09
N LEU A 351 -4.38 15.42 -6.88
CA LEU A 351 -3.41 15.98 -7.80
C LEU A 351 -1.98 15.54 -7.45
N VAL A 352 -1.24 15.14 -8.48
CA VAL A 352 0.19 14.85 -8.43
C VAL A 352 0.88 15.71 -9.48
N VAL A 353 1.92 16.44 -9.10
CA VAL A 353 2.73 17.24 -10.01
C VAL A 353 4.14 16.66 -10.10
N VAL A 354 4.58 16.48 -11.31
CA VAL A 354 5.91 15.97 -11.64
C VAL A 354 6.64 17.06 -12.41
N ASP A 355 7.74 17.52 -11.86
CA ASP A 355 8.62 18.51 -12.49
C ASP A 355 9.90 17.79 -12.94
N GLU A 356 10.20 17.81 -14.21
CA GLU A 356 11.40 17.17 -14.77
C GLU A 356 11.53 15.67 -14.40
N GLY A 357 10.40 14.94 -14.34
CA GLY A 357 10.35 13.53 -13.93
C GLY A 357 10.33 13.29 -12.42
N VAL A 358 10.54 14.31 -11.59
CA VAL A 358 10.54 14.20 -10.12
C VAL A 358 9.20 14.62 -9.53
N LEU A 359 8.64 13.82 -8.65
CA LEU A 359 7.39 14.12 -7.96
C LEU A 359 7.58 15.29 -6.99
N SER A 360 7.03 16.46 -7.33
CA SER A 360 7.22 17.70 -6.58
C SER A 360 6.04 18.03 -5.64
N TYR A 361 4.82 17.64 -6.02
CA TYR A 361 3.61 17.90 -5.24
C TYR A 361 2.64 16.73 -5.28
N LYS A 362 1.96 16.46 -4.15
CA LYS A 362 0.95 15.42 -4.01
C LYS A 362 -0.02 15.85 -2.90
N ASP A 363 -1.25 16.16 -3.25
CA ASP A 363 -2.31 16.51 -2.29
C ASP A 363 -3.70 16.42 -2.97
N ARG A 364 -4.69 17.04 -2.37
CA ARG A 364 -6.05 17.17 -2.90
C ARG A 364 -6.09 17.95 -4.21
N LEU A 365 -7.15 17.69 -4.97
CA LEU A 365 -7.48 18.47 -6.12
C LEU A 365 -7.65 19.95 -5.72
N THR A 366 -6.95 20.83 -6.41
CA THR A 366 -7.01 22.28 -6.20
C THR A 366 -6.93 23.02 -7.53
N SER A 367 -7.66 24.12 -7.65
CA SER A 367 -7.61 25.00 -8.81
C SER A 367 -6.48 26.04 -8.76
N THR A 368 -5.69 26.07 -7.67
CA THR A 368 -4.65 27.08 -7.42
C THR A 368 -3.25 26.48 -7.46
N ILE A 369 -3.00 25.63 -8.43
CA ILE A 369 -1.70 24.94 -8.57
C ILE A 369 -0.69 25.75 -9.42
N TRP A 370 -1.18 26.68 -10.18
CA TRP A 370 -0.38 27.58 -11.05
C TRP A 370 0.26 28.72 -10.29
#